data_feaf46adfab98c67ab38389f85dc754e
#
_entry.id   feaf46adfab98c67ab38389f85dc754e
#
_cell.length_a   1.000
_cell.length_b   1.000
_cell.length_c   1.000
_cell.angle_alpha   90.00
_cell.angle_beta   90.00
_cell.angle_gamma   90.00
#
_symmetry.space_group_name_H-M   'P 1'
#
loop_
_entity.id
_entity.type
_entity.pdbx_description
1 polymer ?
#
loop_
_entity_poly.entity_id
_entity_poly.type
_entity_poly.pdbx_seq_one_letter_code
_entity_poly.pdbx_strand_id
1 'polypeptide(L)'
;TDVLPSDLDGDGDPDLVVSEFNSGQIAWYENLGSGSFGPERVISTLASGAVNVEAADLDGDGDVDVLSASSSNNTVAWYENLGGGSFGPQQVLSAAAIGAAAVAAEDLNGDGNPDVLFASSGDDTVAWFENLGAASFGPQQRISIQVDTAVDVTAADLDGDGDPDVLAAAPGNREAVWFEHQGLGAPFCRPAAMNGAGLVGKIAARGSTTVTNNALSLEASDLPPSNFAVFLTSPNEAVAVRPPNSVGNLCLGAPIGRYVGPGQIQPTGPQGFAALRIDLGRTPTPTGFVQIQPGETWSFQCWYRDSVLGMATSNLTDGVSVEFR
;
A
#
# COMPACT_ATOMS: atom_id res chain seq x y z
N THR A 1 6.23 26.16 -4.99
CA THR A 1 6.78 26.44 -3.65
C THR A 1 5.83 25.86 -2.63
N ASP A 2 6.35 24.99 -1.80
CA ASP A 2 5.62 24.27 -0.78
C ASP A 2 6.37 24.40 0.56
N VAL A 3 5.69 24.20 1.67
CA VAL A 3 6.25 24.20 3.01
C VAL A 3 5.60 23.13 3.86
N LEU A 4 6.40 22.28 4.47
CA LEU A 4 5.97 21.16 5.28
C LEU A 4 6.60 21.24 6.68
N PRO A 5 5.84 21.11 7.77
CA PRO A 5 6.41 20.95 9.10
C PRO A 5 6.84 19.50 9.34
N SER A 6 8.08 19.29 9.81
CA SER A 6 8.61 17.97 10.18
C SER A 6 9.77 18.10 11.13
N ASP A 7 9.93 17.21 12.11
CA ASP A 7 11.07 17.14 13.01
C ASP A 7 12.26 16.49 12.29
N LEU A 8 13.15 17.33 11.73
CA LEU A 8 14.27 16.86 10.91
C LEU A 8 15.56 16.63 11.68
N ASP A 9 15.70 17.24 12.84
CA ASP A 9 16.92 17.06 13.64
C ASP A 9 16.70 16.16 14.87
N GLY A 10 15.46 15.72 15.09
CA GLY A 10 15.13 14.75 16.15
C GLY A 10 15.04 15.37 17.54
N ASP A 11 14.85 16.71 17.64
CA ASP A 11 14.76 17.40 18.93
C ASP A 11 13.34 17.45 19.51
N GLY A 12 12.34 17.05 18.73
CA GLY A 12 10.92 16.97 19.08
C GLY A 12 10.11 18.21 18.73
N ASP A 13 10.73 19.27 18.23
CA ASP A 13 10.06 20.49 17.75
C ASP A 13 9.95 20.46 16.20
N PRO A 14 8.76 20.64 15.59
CA PRO A 14 8.64 20.61 14.13
C PRO A 14 9.42 21.74 13.44
N ASP A 15 10.35 21.40 12.57
CA ASP A 15 11.07 22.27 11.65
C ASP A 15 10.23 22.61 10.41
N LEU A 16 10.75 23.44 9.51
CA LEU A 16 10.11 23.73 8.23
C LEU A 16 10.97 23.26 7.05
N VAL A 17 10.46 22.33 6.25
CA VAL A 17 11.02 21.99 4.93
C VAL A 17 10.36 22.86 3.89
N VAL A 18 11.14 23.35 2.93
CA VAL A 18 10.66 24.28 1.89
C VAL A 18 11.17 23.85 0.52
N SER A 19 10.27 23.80 -0.46
CA SER A 19 10.63 23.74 -1.88
C SER A 19 10.66 25.14 -2.50
N GLU A 20 11.70 25.47 -3.22
CA GLU A 20 11.87 26.76 -3.86
C GLU A 20 11.90 26.65 -5.38
N PHE A 21 10.80 27.00 -6.03
CA PHE A 21 10.63 26.86 -7.48
C PHE A 21 11.70 27.62 -8.28
N ASN A 22 11.95 28.91 -7.94
CA ASN A 22 12.80 29.80 -8.75
C ASN A 22 14.29 29.51 -8.56
N SER A 23 14.73 29.19 -7.36
CA SER A 23 16.13 28.84 -7.05
C SER A 23 16.45 27.39 -7.40
N GLY A 24 15.44 26.52 -7.49
CA GLY A 24 15.63 25.08 -7.66
C GLY A 24 16.22 24.43 -6.42
N GLN A 25 15.92 24.96 -5.25
CA GLN A 25 16.44 24.48 -3.97
C GLN A 25 15.36 23.72 -3.17
N ILE A 26 15.86 22.77 -2.38
CA ILE A 26 15.19 22.25 -1.20
C ILE A 26 16.01 22.72 -0.01
N ALA A 27 15.34 23.34 0.96
CA ALA A 27 15.97 23.87 2.17
C ALA A 27 15.11 23.60 3.39
N TRP A 28 15.67 23.75 4.57
CA TRP A 28 14.94 23.65 5.81
C TRP A 28 15.40 24.71 6.83
N TYR A 29 14.54 24.94 7.83
CA TYR A 29 14.76 25.92 8.87
C TYR A 29 14.49 25.24 10.22
N GLU A 30 15.53 25.13 11.07
CA GLU A 30 15.46 24.58 12.42
C GLU A 30 14.52 25.43 13.29
N ASN A 31 13.59 24.77 13.98
CA ASN A 31 12.74 25.39 14.98
C ASN A 31 13.51 25.52 16.31
N LEU A 32 13.87 26.74 16.66
CA LEU A 32 14.57 27.06 17.90
C LEU A 32 13.65 27.20 19.11
N GLY A 33 12.38 26.82 18.96
CA GLY A 33 11.35 27.01 19.98
C GLY A 33 10.81 28.44 20.06
N SER A 34 9.67 28.60 20.75
CA SER A 34 9.00 29.89 20.95
C SER A 34 8.66 30.66 19.66
N GLY A 35 8.47 29.96 18.53
CA GLY A 35 8.16 30.55 17.22
C GLY A 35 9.35 31.24 16.53
N SER A 36 10.57 30.89 16.91
CA SER A 36 11.80 31.35 16.30
C SER A 36 12.44 30.26 15.45
N PHE A 37 12.85 30.61 14.24
CA PHE A 37 13.52 29.69 13.33
C PHE A 37 14.99 30.11 13.10
N GLY A 38 15.82 29.11 12.88
CA GLY A 38 17.24 29.25 12.54
C GLY A 38 17.44 29.80 11.11
N PRO A 39 18.71 29.97 10.69
CA PRO A 39 19.03 30.33 9.32
C PRO A 39 18.70 29.19 8.37
N GLU A 40 18.48 29.53 7.09
CA GLU A 40 18.32 28.58 5.99
C GLU A 40 19.45 27.55 5.95
N ARG A 41 19.09 26.28 5.88
CA ARG A 41 19.99 25.15 5.64
C ARG A 41 19.59 24.47 4.33
N VAL A 42 20.48 24.53 3.34
CA VAL A 42 20.19 23.98 2.00
C VAL A 42 20.42 22.47 2.00
N ILE A 43 19.39 21.71 1.63
CA ILE A 43 19.46 20.26 1.39
C ILE A 43 20.00 19.99 -0.01
N SER A 44 19.44 20.66 -1.02
CA SER A 44 19.83 20.47 -2.43
C SER A 44 19.64 21.73 -3.27
N THR A 45 20.47 21.89 -4.30
CA THR A 45 20.33 22.92 -5.35
C THR A 45 20.02 22.29 -6.72
N LEU A 46 19.69 21.00 -6.77
CA LEU A 46 19.48 20.23 -7.98
C LEU A 46 18.00 20.01 -8.32
N ALA A 47 17.10 20.57 -7.52
CA ALA A 47 15.65 20.40 -7.63
C ALA A 47 15.02 21.50 -8.51
N SER A 48 15.42 21.61 -9.78
CA SER A 48 14.99 22.69 -10.67
C SER A 48 13.46 22.72 -10.84
N GLY A 49 12.84 23.83 -10.44
CA GLY A 49 11.39 23.96 -10.42
C GLY A 49 10.73 23.10 -9.35
N ALA A 50 11.34 22.99 -8.16
CA ALA A 50 10.76 22.28 -7.02
C ALA A 50 9.41 22.89 -6.65
N VAL A 51 8.36 22.08 -6.67
CA VAL A 51 6.97 22.50 -6.45
C VAL A 51 6.35 21.91 -5.19
N ASN A 52 6.81 20.73 -4.79
CA ASN A 52 6.28 20.02 -3.65
C ASN A 52 7.40 19.27 -2.90
N VAL A 53 7.23 19.13 -1.60
CA VAL A 53 8.09 18.36 -0.70
C VAL A 53 7.23 17.48 0.22
N GLU A 54 7.78 16.33 0.60
CA GLU A 54 7.22 15.40 1.58
C GLU A 54 8.32 14.92 2.51
N ALA A 55 7.97 14.41 3.69
CA ALA A 55 8.90 13.96 4.70
C ALA A 55 8.44 12.64 5.33
N ALA A 56 9.29 11.63 5.29
CA ALA A 56 9.05 10.31 5.88
C ALA A 56 10.37 9.60 6.16
N ASP A 57 10.39 8.68 7.11
CA ASP A 57 11.49 7.75 7.33
C ASP A 57 11.45 6.65 6.26
N LEU A 58 12.20 6.84 5.15
CA LEU A 58 12.14 5.96 3.98
C LEU A 58 13.05 4.74 4.11
N ASP A 59 14.14 4.85 4.89
CA ASP A 59 15.09 3.77 5.02
C ASP A 59 14.94 2.96 6.34
N GLY A 60 14.10 3.46 7.26
CA GLY A 60 13.76 2.78 8.50
C GLY A 60 14.81 2.96 9.59
N ASP A 61 15.65 4.01 9.50
CA ASP A 61 16.70 4.28 10.49
C ASP A 61 16.22 5.16 11.66
N GLY A 62 15.02 5.76 11.54
CA GLY A 62 14.35 6.57 12.53
C GLY A 62 14.54 8.08 12.35
N ASP A 63 15.37 8.51 11.39
CA ASP A 63 15.53 9.91 11.00
C ASP A 63 14.61 10.22 9.80
N VAL A 64 13.97 11.39 9.79
CA VAL A 64 13.00 11.73 8.75
C VAL A 64 13.72 12.24 7.50
N ASP A 65 13.54 11.54 6.37
CA ASP A 65 14.04 11.91 5.06
C ASP A 65 13.14 12.92 4.35
N VAL A 66 13.64 13.52 3.26
CA VAL A 66 12.88 14.48 2.45
C VAL A 66 12.71 13.96 1.02
N LEU A 67 11.49 14.07 0.49
CA LEU A 67 11.14 13.83 -0.91
C LEU A 67 10.87 15.15 -1.63
N SER A 68 11.08 15.19 -2.94
CA SER A 68 10.73 16.33 -3.78
C SER A 68 10.18 15.96 -5.15
N ALA A 69 9.18 16.74 -5.60
CA ALA A 69 8.76 16.84 -7.00
C ALA A 69 9.31 18.10 -7.64
N SER A 70 10.01 17.96 -8.77
CA SER A 70 10.68 19.04 -9.48
C SER A 70 10.21 19.10 -10.93
N SER A 71 9.36 20.09 -11.25
CA SER A 71 8.64 20.16 -12.51
C SER A 71 9.50 20.55 -13.71
N SER A 72 10.52 21.39 -13.51
CA SER A 72 11.32 21.91 -14.64
C SER A 72 12.36 20.91 -15.15
N ASN A 73 12.84 20.01 -14.32
CA ASN A 73 13.75 18.94 -14.71
C ASN A 73 13.11 17.54 -14.71
N ASN A 74 11.78 17.47 -14.50
CA ASN A 74 10.99 16.23 -14.55
C ASN A 74 11.45 15.15 -13.54
N THR A 75 11.85 15.58 -12.35
CA THR A 75 12.51 14.71 -11.38
C THR A 75 11.63 14.49 -10.15
N VAL A 76 11.55 13.23 -9.73
CA VAL A 76 11.16 12.81 -8.38
C VAL A 76 12.42 12.29 -7.71
N ALA A 77 12.74 12.83 -6.54
CA ALA A 77 13.96 12.50 -5.82
C ALA A 77 13.76 12.51 -4.31
N TRP A 78 14.64 11.84 -3.58
CA TRP A 78 14.70 11.87 -2.14
C TRP A 78 16.10 12.21 -1.64
N TYR A 79 16.20 12.57 -0.36
CA TYR A 79 17.39 13.04 0.32
C TYR A 79 17.44 12.37 1.68
N GLU A 80 18.39 11.45 1.86
CA GLU A 80 18.61 10.71 3.09
C GLU A 80 19.04 11.67 4.22
N ASN A 81 18.35 11.64 5.34
CA ASN A 81 18.76 12.31 6.58
C ASN A 81 19.73 11.41 7.32
N LEU A 82 20.96 11.84 7.44
CA LEU A 82 22.04 11.10 8.13
C LEU A 82 22.06 11.35 9.65
N GLY A 83 20.99 11.92 10.18
CA GLY A 83 20.80 12.30 11.57
C GLY A 83 21.12 13.77 11.87
N GLY A 84 20.32 14.36 12.77
CA GLY A 84 20.47 15.75 13.21
C GLY A 84 20.33 16.79 12.10
N GLY A 85 19.46 16.54 11.11
CA GLY A 85 19.20 17.42 9.99
C GLY A 85 20.36 17.55 9.01
N SER A 86 21.22 16.54 8.93
CA SER A 86 22.33 16.46 7.96
C SER A 86 21.95 15.54 6.80
N PHE A 87 21.84 16.07 5.59
CA PHE A 87 21.34 15.34 4.44
C PHE A 87 22.43 14.83 3.51
N GLY A 88 22.22 13.62 2.97
CA GLY A 88 22.99 12.99 1.91
C GLY A 88 22.77 13.64 0.54
N PRO A 89 23.44 13.15 -0.52
CA PRO A 89 23.26 13.66 -1.88
C PRO A 89 21.87 13.27 -2.41
N GLN A 90 21.35 14.06 -3.38
CA GLN A 90 20.12 13.75 -4.10
C GLN A 90 20.15 12.35 -4.70
N GLN A 91 19.13 11.56 -4.39
CA GLN A 91 18.87 10.24 -4.96
C GLN A 91 17.63 10.32 -5.87
N VAL A 92 17.82 10.07 -7.17
CA VAL A 92 16.77 10.23 -8.18
C VAL A 92 15.99 8.92 -8.32
N LEU A 93 14.67 8.97 -8.05
CA LEU A 93 13.73 7.87 -8.29
C LEU A 93 13.22 7.87 -9.73
N SER A 94 12.88 9.05 -10.26
CA SER A 94 12.51 9.25 -11.66
C SER A 94 13.12 10.52 -12.22
N ALA A 95 13.64 10.46 -13.43
CA ALA A 95 14.05 11.61 -14.25
C ALA A 95 13.13 11.77 -15.48
N ALA A 96 11.98 11.12 -15.48
CA ALA A 96 11.02 11.07 -16.58
C ALA A 96 9.57 11.38 -16.15
N ALA A 97 9.37 11.91 -14.94
CA ALA A 97 8.08 12.38 -14.44
C ALA A 97 7.78 13.77 -15.03
N ILE A 98 7.30 13.83 -16.28
CA ILE A 98 7.17 15.08 -17.02
C ILE A 98 6.27 16.07 -16.30
N GLY A 99 6.85 17.21 -15.86
CA GLY A 99 6.14 18.17 -15.04
C GLY A 99 5.76 17.60 -13.67
N ALA A 100 6.70 16.89 -13.00
CA ALA A 100 6.48 16.36 -11.63
C ALA A 100 5.87 17.45 -10.75
N ALA A 101 4.69 17.17 -10.17
CA ALA A 101 3.85 18.15 -9.51
C ALA A 101 3.66 17.87 -8.02
N ALA A 102 3.53 16.60 -7.63
CA ALA A 102 3.36 16.19 -6.25
C ALA A 102 4.07 14.86 -5.97
N VAL A 103 4.47 14.68 -4.72
CA VAL A 103 4.95 13.42 -4.13
C VAL A 103 4.24 13.19 -2.81
N ALA A 104 4.04 11.93 -2.43
CA ALA A 104 3.57 11.51 -1.13
C ALA A 104 4.31 10.24 -0.70
N ALA A 105 4.43 10.03 0.60
CA ALA A 105 5.01 8.83 1.19
C ALA A 105 3.94 8.10 1.99
N GLU A 106 3.57 6.90 1.54
CA GLU A 106 2.50 6.10 2.14
C GLU A 106 2.82 4.62 1.99
N ASP A 107 2.53 3.82 3.00
CA ASP A 107 2.64 2.35 2.91
C ASP A 107 1.46 1.80 2.10
N LEU A 108 1.60 1.84 0.76
CA LEU A 108 0.51 1.44 -0.16
C LEU A 108 0.25 -0.06 -0.12
N ASN A 109 1.27 -0.86 0.14
CA ASN A 109 1.17 -2.31 0.07
C ASN A 109 1.02 -3.00 1.44
N GLY A 110 1.07 -2.25 2.55
CA GLY A 110 0.90 -2.74 3.91
C GLY A 110 2.11 -3.52 4.45
N ASP A 111 3.32 -3.29 3.91
CA ASP A 111 4.53 -4.00 4.33
C ASP A 111 5.32 -3.30 5.46
N GLY A 112 4.89 -2.08 5.82
CA GLY A 112 5.46 -1.27 6.88
C GLY A 112 6.54 -0.30 6.41
N ASN A 113 6.89 -0.27 5.10
CA ASN A 113 7.83 0.67 4.53
C ASN A 113 7.05 1.74 3.73
N PRO A 114 7.28 3.04 3.95
CA PRO A 114 6.63 4.05 3.12
C PRO A 114 7.05 3.95 1.66
N ASP A 115 6.09 3.74 0.76
CA ASP A 115 6.26 3.79 -0.69
C ASP A 115 6.25 5.23 -1.18
N VAL A 116 6.78 5.50 -2.37
CA VAL A 116 6.78 6.84 -2.95
C VAL A 116 5.76 6.94 -4.08
N LEU A 117 4.69 7.67 -3.83
CA LEU A 117 3.63 8.01 -4.77
C LEU A 117 3.92 9.36 -5.41
N PHE A 118 3.62 9.54 -6.71
CA PHE A 118 3.81 10.83 -7.37
C PHE A 118 2.79 11.09 -8.48
N ALA A 119 2.56 12.39 -8.72
CA ALA A 119 1.78 12.89 -9.84
C ALA A 119 2.67 13.74 -10.78
N SER A 120 2.47 13.60 -12.09
CA SER A 120 3.13 14.39 -13.11
C SER A 120 2.13 14.98 -14.11
N SER A 121 2.14 16.33 -14.19
CA SER A 121 1.11 17.10 -14.87
C SER A 121 1.33 17.22 -16.38
N GLY A 122 2.54 16.94 -16.87
CA GLY A 122 2.89 17.09 -18.27
C GLY A 122 2.66 15.83 -19.11
N ASP A 123 2.48 14.68 -18.47
CA ASP A 123 2.18 13.40 -19.12
C ASP A 123 0.99 12.66 -18.46
N ASP A 124 0.19 13.39 -17.66
CA ASP A 124 -1.07 12.92 -17.08
C ASP A 124 -0.93 11.65 -16.24
N THR A 125 0.25 11.45 -15.64
CA THR A 125 0.62 10.21 -14.97
C THR A 125 0.44 10.32 -13.44
N VAL A 126 -0.15 9.27 -12.86
CA VAL A 126 -0.04 8.94 -11.44
C VAL A 126 0.65 7.59 -11.35
N ALA A 127 1.72 7.52 -10.56
CA ALA A 127 2.54 6.32 -10.41
C ALA A 127 3.22 6.27 -9.04
N TRP A 128 3.80 5.12 -8.70
CA TRP A 128 4.49 4.93 -7.44
C TRP A 128 5.71 4.03 -7.58
N PHE A 129 6.56 4.04 -6.55
CA PHE A 129 7.71 3.17 -6.38
C PHE A 129 7.53 2.40 -5.09
N GLU A 130 7.51 1.07 -5.17
CA GLU A 130 7.52 0.18 -4.01
C GLU A 130 8.86 0.31 -3.27
N ASN A 131 8.81 0.60 -1.98
CA ASN A 131 9.96 0.58 -1.10
C ASN A 131 10.16 -0.84 -0.56
N LEU A 132 11.18 -1.51 -1.02
CA LEU A 132 11.51 -2.88 -0.64
C LEU A 132 12.25 -2.97 0.71
N GLY A 133 12.30 -1.87 1.45
CA GLY A 133 13.03 -1.69 2.71
C GLY A 133 14.42 -1.07 2.51
N ALA A 134 14.88 -0.33 3.54
CA ALA A 134 16.15 0.42 3.54
C ALA A 134 16.30 1.31 2.29
N ALA A 135 15.25 2.04 1.94
CA ALA A 135 15.13 2.91 0.76
C ALA A 135 15.59 2.26 -0.57
N SER A 136 15.43 0.96 -0.68
CA SER A 136 15.65 0.22 -1.92
C SER A 136 14.35 0.18 -2.72
N PHE A 137 14.25 0.96 -3.78
CA PHE A 137 13.02 1.09 -4.55
C PHE A 137 12.94 0.12 -5.72
N GLY A 138 11.73 -0.46 -5.90
CA GLY A 138 11.37 -1.26 -7.06
C GLY A 138 11.22 -0.42 -8.34
N PRO A 139 10.86 -1.04 -9.48
CA PRO A 139 10.60 -0.30 -10.70
C PRO A 139 9.32 0.54 -10.57
N GLN A 140 9.26 1.67 -11.30
CA GLN A 140 8.06 2.49 -11.36
C GLN A 140 6.83 1.68 -11.76
N GLN A 141 5.79 1.75 -10.96
CA GLN A 141 4.47 1.17 -11.22
C GLN A 141 3.48 2.28 -11.55
N ARG A 142 2.81 2.18 -12.69
CA ARG A 142 1.84 3.18 -13.13
C ARG A 142 0.44 2.82 -12.67
N ILE A 143 -0.20 3.77 -11.99
CA ILE A 143 -1.61 3.68 -11.59
C ILE A 143 -2.50 4.16 -12.74
N SER A 144 -2.18 5.31 -13.34
CA SER A 144 -2.91 5.88 -14.48
C SER A 144 -2.01 6.75 -15.35
N ILE A 145 -2.39 6.88 -16.63
CA ILE A 145 -1.85 7.83 -17.60
C ILE A 145 -2.97 8.69 -18.22
N GLN A 146 -4.06 8.89 -17.49
CA GLN A 146 -5.28 9.57 -17.96
C GLN A 146 -5.82 10.57 -16.91
N VAL A 147 -4.97 10.97 -15.95
CA VAL A 147 -5.30 11.99 -14.95
C VAL A 147 -4.89 13.36 -15.50
N ASP A 148 -5.77 13.95 -16.31
CA ASP A 148 -5.48 15.19 -17.07
C ASP A 148 -4.94 16.30 -16.17
N THR A 149 -3.66 16.62 -16.37
CA THR A 149 -2.90 17.60 -15.58
C THR A 149 -2.84 17.21 -14.10
N ALA A 150 -2.40 15.99 -13.76
CA ALA A 150 -2.26 15.54 -12.37
C ALA A 150 -1.33 16.49 -11.59
N VAL A 151 -1.88 17.18 -10.57
CA VAL A 151 -1.15 18.22 -9.81
C VAL A 151 -0.98 17.91 -8.34
N ASP A 152 -1.73 16.93 -7.83
CA ASP A 152 -1.69 16.51 -6.44
C ASP A 152 -2.02 15.04 -6.33
N VAL A 153 -1.45 14.37 -5.33
CA VAL A 153 -1.69 12.94 -5.07
C VAL A 153 -1.51 12.65 -3.58
N THR A 154 -2.36 11.79 -3.07
CA THR A 154 -2.29 11.28 -1.70
C THR A 154 -2.91 9.89 -1.63
N ALA A 155 -2.74 9.19 -0.51
CA ALA A 155 -3.41 7.93 -0.28
C ALA A 155 -4.20 7.94 1.03
N ALA A 156 -5.33 7.24 1.04
CA ALA A 156 -6.18 7.03 2.21
C ALA A 156 -7.11 5.84 1.97
N ASP A 157 -7.47 5.11 3.02
CA ASP A 157 -8.52 4.08 2.96
C ASP A 157 -9.89 4.75 2.83
N LEU A 158 -10.42 4.83 1.60
CA LEU A 158 -11.67 5.54 1.30
C LEU A 158 -12.90 4.65 1.38
N ASP A 159 -12.76 3.36 1.13
CA ASP A 159 -13.89 2.44 1.16
C ASP A 159 -13.97 1.60 2.45
N GLY A 160 -13.01 1.77 3.36
CA GLY A 160 -12.98 1.14 4.68
C GLY A 160 -12.59 -0.33 4.60
N ASP A 161 -11.89 -0.76 3.54
CA ASP A 161 -11.41 -2.12 3.40
C ASP A 161 -10.03 -2.32 4.04
N GLY A 162 -9.40 -1.24 4.49
CA GLY A 162 -8.12 -1.17 5.19
C GLY A 162 -6.92 -1.01 4.26
N ASP A 163 -7.08 -0.96 2.92
CA ASP A 163 -6.04 -0.63 1.95
C ASP A 163 -6.03 0.88 1.68
N PRO A 164 -4.87 1.55 1.63
CA PRO A 164 -4.82 2.91 1.16
C PRO A 164 -5.13 3.00 -0.33
N ASP A 165 -6.22 3.68 -0.67
CA ASP A 165 -6.57 4.04 -2.03
C ASP A 165 -5.81 5.28 -2.48
N VAL A 166 -5.58 5.43 -3.77
CA VAL A 166 -4.89 6.60 -4.32
C VAL A 166 -5.89 7.63 -4.83
N LEU A 167 -5.75 8.87 -4.33
CA LEU A 167 -6.48 10.03 -4.83
C LEU A 167 -5.53 10.92 -5.62
N ALA A 168 -6.04 11.46 -6.72
CA ALA A 168 -5.32 12.46 -7.52
C ALA A 168 -6.24 13.63 -7.89
N ALA A 169 -5.68 14.84 -7.87
CA ALA A 169 -6.36 16.03 -8.39
C ALA A 169 -6.03 16.22 -9.87
N ALA A 170 -7.08 16.30 -10.70
CA ALA A 170 -7.01 16.46 -12.16
C ALA A 170 -7.70 17.76 -12.60
N PRO A 171 -7.10 18.95 -12.42
CA PRO A 171 -7.73 20.23 -12.77
C PRO A 171 -7.97 20.38 -14.27
N GLY A 172 -7.28 19.68 -15.16
CA GLY A 172 -7.58 19.65 -16.59
C GLY A 172 -9.01 19.19 -16.87
N ASN A 173 -9.47 18.13 -16.22
CA ASN A 173 -10.84 17.63 -16.27
C ASN A 173 -11.76 18.26 -15.21
N ARG A 174 -11.21 19.02 -14.25
CA ARG A 174 -11.91 19.54 -13.07
C ARG A 174 -12.49 18.43 -12.19
N GLU A 175 -11.71 17.39 -11.99
CA GLU A 175 -12.09 16.19 -11.26
C GLU A 175 -11.06 15.89 -10.15
N ALA A 176 -11.53 15.23 -9.11
CA ALA A 176 -10.71 14.42 -8.23
C ALA A 176 -10.94 12.96 -8.66
N VAL A 177 -9.87 12.23 -8.89
CA VAL A 177 -9.91 10.83 -9.34
C VAL A 177 -9.47 9.94 -8.20
N TRP A 178 -10.21 8.88 -7.98
CA TRP A 178 -9.93 7.87 -7.00
C TRP A 178 -9.60 6.55 -7.71
N PHE A 179 -8.53 5.92 -7.28
CA PHE A 179 -8.10 4.59 -7.71
C PHE A 179 -8.17 3.65 -6.51
N GLU A 180 -9.18 2.78 -6.50
CA GLU A 180 -9.32 1.74 -5.49
C GLU A 180 -8.09 0.81 -5.54
N HIS A 181 -7.40 0.70 -4.41
CA HIS A 181 -6.33 -0.26 -4.22
C HIS A 181 -6.92 -1.54 -3.64
N GLN A 182 -6.72 -2.65 -4.31
CA GLN A 182 -7.34 -3.93 -3.94
C GLN A 182 -6.38 -4.87 -3.20
N GLY A 183 -5.37 -4.33 -2.50
CA GLY A 183 -4.34 -5.11 -1.83
C GLY A 183 -3.37 -5.81 -2.79
N LEU A 184 -2.48 -6.62 -2.23
CA LEU A 184 -1.57 -7.44 -3.02
C LEU A 184 -2.33 -8.54 -3.77
N GLY A 185 -2.09 -8.64 -5.07
CA GLY A 185 -2.62 -9.71 -5.90
C GLY A 185 -3.85 -9.32 -6.74
N ALA A 186 -4.21 -10.20 -7.67
CA ALA A 186 -5.35 -10.02 -8.57
C ALA A 186 -6.60 -10.65 -7.97
N PRO A 187 -7.71 -9.91 -7.84
CA PRO A 187 -8.96 -10.48 -7.36
C PRO A 187 -9.56 -11.44 -8.40
N PHE A 188 -10.12 -12.53 -7.92
CA PHE A 188 -10.84 -13.50 -8.74
C PHE A 188 -12.11 -14.00 -8.03
N CYS A 189 -12.90 -14.84 -8.67
CA CYS A 189 -14.13 -15.40 -8.08
C CYS A 189 -15.22 -14.35 -7.78
N ARG A 190 -15.31 -13.31 -8.57
CA ARG A 190 -16.37 -12.28 -8.41
C ARG A 190 -17.60 -12.57 -9.26
N PRO A 191 -18.80 -12.17 -8.79
CA PRO A 191 -19.08 -11.67 -7.45
C PRO A 191 -19.17 -12.81 -6.41
N ALA A 192 -18.69 -12.55 -5.20
CA ALA A 192 -18.95 -13.42 -4.07
C ALA A 192 -20.44 -13.36 -3.68
N ALA A 193 -20.95 -14.38 -2.97
CA ALA A 193 -22.34 -14.39 -2.55
C ALA A 193 -22.58 -13.54 -1.31
N MET A 194 -23.70 -12.83 -1.25
CA MET A 194 -24.12 -12.10 -0.04
C MET A 194 -24.22 -13.04 1.16
N ASN A 195 -23.76 -12.57 2.31
CA ASN A 195 -23.91 -13.25 3.59
C ASN A 195 -25.24 -12.91 4.28
N GLY A 196 -25.47 -13.49 5.44
CA GLY A 196 -26.70 -13.26 6.22
C GLY A 196 -26.88 -11.83 6.74
N ALA A 197 -25.82 -11.02 6.73
CA ALA A 197 -25.87 -9.59 7.03
C ALA A 197 -26.17 -8.72 5.79
N GLY A 198 -26.30 -9.32 4.61
CA GLY A 198 -26.54 -8.61 3.33
C GLY A 198 -25.27 -8.01 2.70
N LEU A 199 -24.09 -8.39 3.19
CA LEU A 199 -22.80 -7.93 2.71
C LEU A 199 -22.12 -9.01 1.87
N VAL A 200 -21.19 -8.63 1.01
CA VAL A 200 -20.36 -9.54 0.24
C VAL A 200 -18.98 -9.61 0.91
N GLY A 201 -18.64 -10.77 1.46
CA GLY A 201 -17.34 -10.95 2.10
C GLY A 201 -16.20 -10.79 1.10
N LYS A 202 -15.21 -10.00 1.47
CA LYS A 202 -14.01 -9.70 0.68
C LYS A 202 -12.78 -10.38 1.27
N ILE A 203 -11.73 -10.57 0.48
CA ILE A 203 -10.39 -10.97 0.93
C ILE A 203 -9.34 -10.09 0.28
N ALA A 204 -8.34 -9.71 1.05
CA ALA A 204 -7.14 -9.01 0.59
C ALA A 204 -5.89 -9.73 1.08
N ALA A 205 -4.77 -9.54 0.39
CA ALA A 205 -3.44 -9.94 0.81
C ALA A 205 -2.62 -8.68 1.07
N ARG A 206 -1.90 -8.64 2.19
CA ARG A 206 -1.12 -7.49 2.63
C ARG A 206 0.30 -7.88 3.01
N GLY A 207 1.19 -6.92 3.01
CA GLY A 207 2.59 -7.10 3.35
C GLY A 207 3.44 -7.37 2.11
N SER A 208 4.47 -8.18 2.21
CA SER A 208 5.44 -8.38 1.12
C SER A 208 5.17 -9.64 0.30
N THR A 209 5.24 -9.53 -1.04
CA THR A 209 5.26 -10.67 -1.96
C THR A 209 6.66 -11.31 -2.05
N THR A 210 7.69 -10.68 -1.48
CA THR A 210 9.04 -11.23 -1.44
C THR A 210 9.10 -12.41 -0.46
N VAL A 211 9.36 -13.60 -0.98
CA VAL A 211 9.34 -14.85 -0.19
C VAL A 211 10.30 -14.81 1.02
N THR A 212 11.46 -14.19 0.86
CA THR A 212 12.46 -14.08 1.92
C THR A 212 12.04 -13.20 3.08
N ASN A 213 11.17 -12.21 2.85
CA ASN A 213 10.62 -11.35 3.90
C ASN A 213 9.63 -12.11 4.80
N ASN A 214 8.96 -13.12 4.25
CA ASN A 214 7.95 -13.94 4.94
C ASN A 214 6.93 -13.09 5.73
N ALA A 215 6.46 -12.01 5.11
CA ALA A 215 5.68 -10.94 5.76
C ALA A 215 4.31 -10.74 5.08
N LEU A 216 3.64 -11.83 4.65
CA LEU A 216 2.29 -11.76 4.08
C LEU A 216 1.21 -12.01 5.13
N SER A 217 0.20 -11.18 5.14
CA SER A 217 -1.04 -11.33 5.90
C SER A 217 -2.23 -11.47 4.95
N LEU A 218 -3.18 -12.31 5.31
CA LEU A 218 -4.47 -12.42 4.65
C LEU A 218 -5.52 -11.77 5.54
N GLU A 219 -6.33 -10.89 4.98
CA GLU A 219 -7.40 -10.17 5.66
C GLU A 219 -8.73 -10.46 5.00
N ALA A 220 -9.78 -10.63 5.79
CA ALA A 220 -11.13 -10.83 5.29
C ALA A 220 -12.08 -9.88 6.02
N SER A 221 -12.85 -9.12 5.25
CA SER A 221 -13.79 -8.10 5.73
C SER A 221 -15.22 -8.40 5.31
N ASP A 222 -16.15 -7.59 5.79
CA ASP A 222 -17.59 -7.73 5.52
C ASP A 222 -18.16 -9.10 5.90
N LEU A 223 -17.55 -9.77 6.89
CA LEU A 223 -18.00 -11.07 7.40
C LEU A 223 -19.09 -10.89 8.46
N PRO A 224 -19.91 -11.93 8.72
CA PRO A 224 -20.82 -11.90 9.85
C PRO A 224 -20.05 -11.75 11.18
N PRO A 225 -20.44 -10.77 12.04
CA PRO A 225 -19.75 -10.55 13.30
C PRO A 225 -19.89 -11.70 14.29
N SER A 226 -18.91 -11.82 15.20
CA SER A 226 -18.90 -12.81 16.30
C SER A 226 -18.98 -14.26 15.83
N ASN A 227 -18.43 -14.55 14.68
CA ASN A 227 -18.29 -15.89 14.10
C ASN A 227 -16.80 -16.27 13.99
N PHE A 228 -16.48 -17.21 13.13
CA PHE A 228 -15.10 -17.56 12.81
C PHE A 228 -14.90 -17.79 11.32
N ALA A 229 -13.65 -17.61 10.90
CA ALA A 229 -13.18 -17.71 9.54
C ALA A 229 -11.95 -18.62 9.44
N VAL A 230 -11.79 -19.26 8.28
CA VAL A 230 -10.66 -20.12 7.92
C VAL A 230 -10.13 -19.71 6.57
N PHE A 231 -8.87 -19.33 6.49
CA PHE A 231 -8.23 -19.04 5.22
C PHE A 231 -7.86 -20.33 4.49
N LEU A 232 -8.11 -20.33 3.20
CA LEU A 232 -7.83 -21.42 2.26
C LEU A 232 -6.77 -20.97 1.27
N THR A 233 -6.01 -21.90 0.73
CA THR A 233 -4.97 -21.61 -0.27
C THR A 233 -4.87 -22.71 -1.31
N SER A 234 -4.41 -22.33 -2.51
CA SER A 234 -4.10 -23.27 -3.60
C SER A 234 -3.14 -22.63 -4.61
N PRO A 235 -2.23 -23.39 -5.23
CA PRO A 235 -1.48 -22.93 -6.38
C PRO A 235 -2.32 -22.88 -7.67
N ASN A 236 -3.61 -23.26 -7.63
CA ASN A 236 -4.48 -23.32 -8.78
C ASN A 236 -5.82 -22.62 -8.51
N GLU A 237 -6.25 -21.82 -9.46
CA GLU A 237 -7.63 -21.36 -9.53
C GLU A 237 -8.52 -22.40 -10.19
N ALA A 238 -9.82 -22.35 -9.94
CA ALA A 238 -10.79 -23.23 -10.56
C ALA A 238 -12.05 -22.47 -10.96
N VAL A 239 -12.85 -23.08 -11.82
CA VAL A 239 -14.21 -22.63 -12.09
C VAL A 239 -15.02 -22.70 -10.80
N ALA A 240 -15.76 -21.64 -10.50
CA ALA A 240 -16.57 -21.52 -9.28
C ALA A 240 -17.48 -22.73 -9.05
N VAL A 241 -17.30 -23.39 -7.92
CA VAL A 241 -18.13 -24.53 -7.46
C VAL A 241 -18.76 -24.19 -6.12
N ARG A 242 -20.06 -24.37 -6.01
CA ARG A 242 -20.76 -24.19 -4.73
C ARG A 242 -20.62 -25.45 -3.88
N PRO A 243 -19.87 -25.40 -2.75
CA PRO A 243 -19.80 -26.55 -1.86
C PRO A 243 -21.16 -26.91 -1.22
N PRO A 244 -21.40 -28.15 -0.83
CA PRO A 244 -22.61 -28.54 -0.09
C PRO A 244 -22.77 -27.69 1.18
N ASN A 245 -24.00 -27.23 1.46
CA ASN A 245 -24.34 -26.38 2.61
C ASN A 245 -23.59 -25.03 2.65
N SER A 246 -23.11 -24.53 1.51
CA SER A 246 -22.55 -23.19 1.34
C SER A 246 -23.42 -22.36 0.42
N VAL A 247 -23.51 -21.05 0.67
CA VAL A 247 -24.15 -20.10 -0.26
C VAL A 247 -23.12 -19.46 -1.19
N GLY A 248 -21.84 -19.45 -0.83
CA GLY A 248 -20.74 -18.92 -1.62
C GLY A 248 -20.06 -19.94 -2.53
N ASN A 249 -19.29 -19.46 -3.45
CA ASN A 249 -18.54 -20.23 -4.44
C ASN A 249 -17.10 -20.48 -3.98
N LEU A 250 -16.65 -21.72 -4.07
CA LEU A 250 -15.23 -22.06 -3.95
C LEU A 250 -14.60 -21.98 -5.34
N CYS A 251 -13.57 -21.15 -5.47
CA CYS A 251 -12.86 -20.90 -6.73
C CYS A 251 -11.40 -21.34 -6.71
N LEU A 252 -10.98 -22.00 -5.63
CA LEU A 252 -9.66 -22.65 -5.55
C LEU A 252 -9.70 -24.02 -6.18
N GLY A 253 -8.72 -24.30 -7.04
CA GLY A 253 -8.49 -25.62 -7.62
C GLY A 253 -7.77 -26.57 -6.65
N ALA A 254 -7.81 -27.86 -6.89
CA ALA A 254 -7.02 -28.81 -6.11
C ALA A 254 -5.51 -28.70 -6.44
N PRO A 255 -4.59 -28.91 -5.48
CA PRO A 255 -4.85 -29.24 -4.07
C PRO A 255 -5.19 -28.00 -3.22
N ILE A 256 -6.18 -28.10 -2.33
CA ILE A 256 -6.57 -26.99 -1.45
C ILE A 256 -6.01 -27.20 -0.05
N GLY A 257 -5.19 -26.27 0.39
CA GLY A 257 -4.70 -26.16 1.76
C GLY A 257 -5.65 -25.37 2.65
N ARG A 258 -5.55 -25.58 3.98
CA ARG A 258 -6.36 -24.93 4.99
C ARG A 258 -5.51 -24.49 6.17
N TYR A 259 -5.61 -23.24 6.56
CA TYR A 259 -4.96 -22.72 7.75
C TYR A 259 -5.80 -23.04 8.98
N VAL A 260 -5.63 -24.25 9.55
CA VAL A 260 -6.41 -24.76 10.68
C VAL A 260 -5.55 -25.19 11.87
N GLY A 261 -4.28 -24.86 11.87
CA GLY A 261 -3.36 -25.07 13.00
C GLY A 261 -3.71 -24.18 14.20
N PRO A 262 -2.99 -24.33 15.32
CA PRO A 262 -3.16 -23.49 16.49
C PRO A 262 -3.06 -22.00 16.14
N GLY A 263 -4.09 -21.20 16.49
CA GLY A 263 -4.15 -19.78 16.21
C GLY A 263 -4.45 -19.39 14.76
N GLN A 264 -4.73 -20.33 13.86
CA GLN A 264 -5.01 -20.06 12.44
C GLN A 264 -6.52 -19.98 12.11
N ILE A 265 -7.39 -20.46 12.99
CA ILE A 265 -8.83 -20.20 12.88
C ILE A 265 -9.10 -18.86 13.54
N GLN A 266 -9.59 -17.91 12.80
CA GLN A 266 -9.72 -16.52 13.23
C GLN A 266 -11.16 -16.19 13.66
N PRO A 267 -11.37 -15.52 14.81
CA PRO A 267 -12.66 -14.95 15.14
C PRO A 267 -12.90 -13.72 14.25
N THR A 268 -14.15 -13.53 13.77
CA THR A 268 -14.51 -12.37 12.94
C THR A 268 -14.76 -11.08 13.76
N GLY A 269 -14.66 -11.17 15.10
CA GLY A 269 -14.85 -10.01 15.96
C GLY A 269 -16.22 -9.32 15.81
N PRO A 270 -16.42 -8.18 16.49
CA PRO A 270 -17.67 -7.41 16.38
C PRO A 270 -17.79 -6.62 15.06
N GLN A 271 -16.69 -6.42 14.37
CA GLN A 271 -16.62 -5.66 13.13
C GLN A 271 -16.75 -6.54 11.85
N GLY A 272 -16.84 -7.87 12.02
CA GLY A 272 -16.87 -8.76 10.87
C GLY A 272 -15.55 -8.87 10.11
N PHE A 273 -14.44 -8.72 10.82
CA PHE A 273 -13.07 -8.73 10.26
C PHE A 273 -12.27 -9.92 10.82
N ALA A 274 -11.44 -10.53 9.99
CA ALA A 274 -10.52 -11.60 10.37
C ALA A 274 -9.19 -11.42 9.64
N ALA A 275 -8.05 -11.55 10.35
CA ALA A 275 -6.73 -11.46 9.77
C ALA A 275 -5.83 -12.62 10.20
N LEU A 276 -4.97 -13.10 9.30
CA LEU A 276 -4.01 -14.16 9.53
C LEU A 276 -2.69 -13.87 8.85
N ARG A 277 -1.63 -13.67 9.64
CA ARG A 277 -0.28 -13.68 9.10
C ARG A 277 0.09 -15.12 8.73
N ILE A 278 0.50 -15.33 7.48
CA ILE A 278 0.86 -16.65 6.98
C ILE A 278 2.39 -16.85 6.94
N ASP A 279 2.82 -18.09 7.08
CA ASP A 279 4.21 -18.50 6.94
C ASP A 279 4.41 -19.11 5.56
N LEU A 280 5.07 -18.37 4.66
CA LEU A 280 5.33 -18.78 3.29
C LEU A 280 6.25 -20.00 3.21
N GLY A 281 7.05 -20.26 4.26
CA GLY A 281 7.86 -21.46 4.40
C GLY A 281 7.05 -22.71 4.79
N ARG A 282 5.77 -22.52 5.22
CA ARG A 282 4.91 -23.60 5.71
C ARG A 282 3.46 -23.45 5.22
N THR A 283 3.29 -23.21 3.94
CA THR A 283 1.97 -23.10 3.32
C THR A 283 1.27 -24.47 3.32
N PRO A 284 0.05 -24.58 3.86
CA PRO A 284 -0.63 -25.86 4.00
C PRO A 284 -1.08 -26.44 2.64
N THR A 285 -1.01 -27.77 2.56
CA THR A 285 -1.58 -28.58 1.48
C THR A 285 -2.36 -29.75 2.10
N PRO A 286 -3.14 -30.52 1.34
CA PRO A 286 -3.86 -31.69 1.89
C PRO A 286 -2.94 -32.78 2.48
N THR A 287 -1.68 -32.82 2.06
CA THR A 287 -0.73 -33.86 2.46
C THR A 287 0.41 -33.36 3.35
N GLY A 288 0.37 -32.09 3.77
CA GLY A 288 1.41 -31.49 4.62
C GLY A 288 1.61 -30.00 4.35
N PHE A 289 2.87 -29.58 4.31
CA PHE A 289 3.26 -28.18 4.07
C PHE A 289 4.27 -28.10 2.92
N VAL A 290 4.20 -27.00 2.19
CA VAL A 290 5.18 -26.64 1.15
C VAL A 290 5.71 -25.23 1.44
N GLN A 291 6.88 -24.94 0.92
CA GLN A 291 7.44 -23.59 0.88
C GLN A 291 7.10 -22.98 -0.48
N ILE A 292 6.53 -21.78 -0.46
CA ILE A 292 6.31 -20.98 -1.67
C ILE A 292 7.68 -20.55 -2.21
N GLN A 293 7.84 -20.59 -3.53
CA GLN A 293 9.07 -20.19 -4.21
C GLN A 293 8.86 -18.88 -5.01
N PRO A 294 9.91 -18.06 -5.20
CA PRO A 294 9.83 -16.92 -6.11
C PRO A 294 9.38 -17.36 -7.52
N GLY A 295 8.49 -16.57 -8.14
CA GLY A 295 7.87 -16.86 -9.43
C GLY A 295 6.63 -17.74 -9.36
N GLU A 296 6.25 -18.24 -8.19
CA GLU A 296 4.99 -18.97 -8.02
C GLU A 296 3.82 -18.02 -7.79
N THR A 297 2.64 -18.35 -8.33
CA THR A 297 1.37 -17.69 -8.02
C THR A 297 0.54 -18.60 -7.13
N TRP A 298 0.07 -18.07 -6.02
CA TRP A 298 -0.82 -18.76 -5.09
C TRP A 298 -2.09 -17.96 -4.88
N SER A 299 -3.20 -18.68 -4.81
CA SER A 299 -4.54 -18.13 -4.67
C SER A 299 -5.11 -18.42 -3.29
N PHE A 300 -5.79 -17.43 -2.72
CA PHE A 300 -6.35 -17.47 -1.38
C PHE A 300 -7.84 -17.15 -1.40
N GLN A 301 -8.59 -17.72 -0.48
CA GLN A 301 -10.01 -17.47 -0.26
C GLN A 301 -10.33 -17.67 1.21
N CYS A 302 -11.29 -16.92 1.76
CA CYS A 302 -11.72 -17.11 3.14
C CYS A 302 -13.08 -17.81 3.19
N TRP A 303 -13.13 -18.93 3.92
CA TRP A 303 -14.37 -19.61 4.30
C TRP A 303 -14.79 -19.12 5.68
N TYR A 304 -16.08 -18.83 5.87
CA TYR A 304 -16.59 -18.37 7.16
C TYR A 304 -17.98 -18.95 7.48
N ARG A 305 -18.29 -19.01 8.79
CA ARG A 305 -19.64 -19.35 9.26
C ARG A 305 -20.59 -18.22 8.93
N ASP A 306 -21.78 -18.60 8.51
CA ASP A 306 -22.84 -17.68 8.15
C ASP A 306 -24.20 -18.22 8.65
N SER A 307 -25.24 -17.38 8.61
CA SER A 307 -26.61 -17.77 8.82
C SER A 307 -27.51 -17.00 7.87
N VAL A 308 -28.22 -17.71 7.03
CA VAL A 308 -29.18 -17.11 6.08
C VAL A 308 -30.59 -17.53 6.49
N LEU A 309 -31.46 -16.55 6.72
CA LEU A 309 -32.85 -16.77 7.19
C LEU A 309 -32.95 -17.62 8.48
N GLY A 310 -31.97 -17.46 9.37
CA GLY A 310 -31.91 -18.19 10.64
C GLY A 310 -31.38 -19.63 10.55
N MET A 311 -31.01 -20.09 9.36
CA MET A 311 -30.39 -21.41 9.17
C MET A 311 -28.86 -21.26 9.13
N ALA A 312 -28.17 -22.06 9.93
CA ALA A 312 -26.71 -22.13 9.91
C ALA A 312 -26.22 -22.64 8.57
N THR A 313 -25.31 -21.90 7.97
CA THR A 313 -24.67 -22.21 6.70
C THR A 313 -23.21 -21.80 6.73
N SER A 314 -22.55 -21.79 5.59
CA SER A 314 -21.23 -21.19 5.38
C SER A 314 -21.23 -20.36 4.13
N ASN A 315 -20.25 -19.48 4.02
CA ASN A 315 -20.05 -18.68 2.84
C ASN A 315 -18.53 -18.56 2.56
N LEU A 316 -18.19 -18.01 1.41
CA LEU A 316 -16.82 -17.72 1.00
C LEU A 316 -16.74 -16.29 0.47
N THR A 317 -15.60 -15.64 0.72
CA THR A 317 -15.26 -14.35 0.13
C THR A 317 -15.08 -14.51 -1.40
N ASP A 318 -14.84 -13.42 -2.11
CA ASP A 318 -14.08 -13.49 -3.37
C ASP A 318 -12.69 -14.12 -3.12
N GLY A 319 -11.85 -14.20 -4.14
CA GLY A 319 -10.51 -14.73 -4.02
C GLY A 319 -9.46 -13.68 -4.36
N VAL A 320 -8.27 -13.85 -3.85
CA VAL A 320 -7.08 -13.08 -4.23
C VAL A 320 -5.96 -14.00 -4.68
N SER A 321 -5.30 -13.67 -5.79
CA SER A 321 -4.22 -14.45 -6.39
C SER A 321 -2.94 -13.61 -6.36
N VAL A 322 -1.91 -14.10 -5.68
CA VAL A 322 -0.66 -13.39 -5.40
C VAL A 322 0.50 -14.04 -6.12
N GLU A 323 1.25 -13.28 -6.92
CA GLU A 323 2.52 -13.67 -7.52
C GLU A 323 3.67 -13.32 -6.58
N PHE A 324 4.48 -14.31 -6.22
CA PHE A 324 5.59 -14.16 -5.28
C PHE A 324 6.91 -13.88 -6.01
N ARG A 325 7.77 -13.05 -5.38
CA ARG A 325 9.08 -12.63 -5.90
C ARG A 325 10.23 -13.12 -5.05
#